data_9cff83f87e438b6cd70db544db751363
#
_entry.id   9cff83f87e438b6cd70db544db751363
#
_cell.length_a   1.000
_cell.length_b   1.000
_cell.length_c   1.000
_cell.angle_alpha   90.00
_cell.angle_beta   90.00
_cell.angle_gamma   90.00
#
_symmetry.space_group_name_H-M   'P 1'
#
loop_
_entity.id
_entity.type
_entity.pdbx_description
1 polymer ?
#
loop_
_entity_poly.entity_id
_entity_poly.type
_entity_poly.pdbx_seq_one_letter_code
_entity_poly.pdbx_strand_id
1 'polypeptide(L)'
;IDVNVNGTINLLKSIIRNKSQIFINISTDKAADASPLYGNTKQLGERLTSWAGFHIKETKSATIRFGNVIETRGNVFEIWNEELKHNKPLSITEPLMKRYFIHSNEVVEFILNCTIIANMGEIFIPKMGLFTIKELANKISKKHKIIGLRQGEKLQEKLLSAEEELIAVKKSNMWVIKPFK
;
A
#
# COMPACT_ATOMS: atom_id res chain seq x y z
N ILE A 1 13.50 -3.63 9.67
CA ILE A 1 13.73 -5.04 9.34
C ILE A 1 12.89 -5.94 10.26
N ASP A 2 13.00 -5.80 11.58
CA ASP A 2 12.39 -6.74 12.53
C ASP A 2 10.88 -6.90 12.35
N VAL A 3 10.13 -5.83 12.24
CA VAL A 3 8.67 -5.90 12.06
C VAL A 3 8.30 -6.43 10.68
N ASN A 4 8.81 -5.83 9.61
CA ASN A 4 8.35 -6.13 8.25
C ASN A 4 8.94 -7.42 7.67
N VAL A 5 10.16 -7.79 8.06
CA VAL A 5 10.84 -8.98 7.51
C VAL A 5 10.75 -10.14 8.51
N ASN A 6 11.37 -10.00 9.68
CA ASN A 6 11.38 -11.05 10.68
C ASN A 6 9.97 -11.37 11.19
N GLY A 7 9.12 -10.33 11.36
CA GLY A 7 7.71 -10.49 11.71
C GLY A 7 6.95 -11.32 10.68
N THR A 8 7.11 -11.02 9.38
CA THR A 8 6.50 -11.81 8.30
C THR A 8 6.99 -13.24 8.30
N ILE A 9 8.31 -13.47 8.45
CA ILE A 9 8.89 -14.82 8.53
C ILE A 9 8.32 -15.58 9.74
N ASN A 10 8.20 -14.95 10.89
CA ASN A 10 7.67 -15.58 12.10
C ASN A 10 6.18 -15.95 11.94
N LEU A 11 5.39 -15.09 11.30
CA LEU A 11 3.99 -15.39 10.95
C LEU A 11 3.92 -16.58 10.00
N LEU A 12 4.73 -16.61 8.93
CA LEU A 12 4.79 -17.74 8.00
C LEU A 12 5.16 -19.05 8.70
N LYS A 13 6.14 -19.04 9.60
CA LYS A 13 6.46 -20.21 10.42
C LYS A 13 5.28 -20.65 11.30
N SER A 14 4.53 -19.68 11.84
CA SER A 14 3.35 -19.94 12.68
C SER A 14 2.21 -20.56 11.87
N ILE A 15 1.92 -20.06 10.66
CA ILE A 15 0.85 -20.62 9.81
C ILE A 15 1.16 -22.05 9.38
N ILE A 16 2.43 -22.38 9.11
CA ILE A 16 2.85 -23.76 8.80
C ILE A 16 2.57 -24.67 9.99
N ARG A 17 2.97 -24.25 11.21
CA ARG A 17 2.78 -25.06 12.42
C ARG A 17 1.31 -25.27 12.76
N ASN A 18 0.50 -24.23 12.62
CA ASN A 18 -0.91 -24.22 13.05
C ASN A 18 -1.88 -24.57 11.91
N LYS A 19 -1.40 -24.82 10.70
CA LYS A 19 -2.23 -25.09 9.51
C LYS A 19 -3.34 -24.07 9.31
N SER A 20 -2.98 -22.78 9.40
CA SER A 20 -3.95 -21.68 9.23
C SER A 20 -4.57 -21.73 7.84
N GLN A 21 -5.86 -21.52 7.74
CA GLN A 21 -6.59 -21.62 6.47
C GLN A 21 -6.21 -20.51 5.49
N ILE A 22 -5.89 -19.31 6.00
CA ILE A 22 -5.59 -18.16 5.18
C ILE A 22 -4.54 -17.24 5.80
N PHE A 23 -3.69 -16.67 4.97
CA PHE A 23 -2.71 -15.64 5.32
C PHE A 23 -2.81 -14.46 4.37
N ILE A 24 -3.08 -13.27 4.91
CA ILE A 24 -3.14 -12.02 4.14
C ILE A 24 -2.02 -11.09 4.60
N ASN A 25 -1.14 -10.74 3.68
CA ASN A 25 -0.09 -9.74 3.88
C ASN A 25 -0.58 -8.37 3.42
N ILE A 26 -0.49 -7.37 4.29
CA ILE A 26 -0.82 -5.97 3.94
C ILE A 26 0.43 -5.26 3.48
N SER A 27 0.39 -4.73 2.25
CA SER A 27 1.50 -4.04 1.60
C SER A 27 1.14 -2.60 1.22
N THR A 28 2.01 -1.93 0.47
CA THR A 28 1.97 -0.51 0.16
C THR A 28 2.41 -0.26 -1.29
N ASP A 29 1.98 0.86 -1.88
CA ASP A 29 2.46 1.38 -3.16
C ASP A 29 4.00 1.48 -3.23
N LYS A 30 4.68 1.69 -2.09
CA LYS A 30 6.14 1.78 -2.02
C LYS A 30 6.87 0.46 -2.29
N ALA A 31 6.15 -0.67 -2.31
CA ALA A 31 6.70 -1.98 -2.65
C ALA A 31 6.79 -2.22 -4.16
N ALA A 32 5.96 -1.55 -4.97
CA ALA A 32 5.91 -1.77 -6.42
C ALA A 32 7.20 -1.35 -7.13
N ASP A 33 7.73 -0.19 -6.77
CA ASP A 33 8.98 0.36 -7.29
C ASP A 33 9.88 0.74 -6.10
N ALA A 34 10.31 -0.28 -5.38
CA ALA A 34 10.97 -0.15 -4.08
C ALA A 34 12.37 0.44 -4.22
N SER A 35 12.56 1.69 -3.82
CA SER A 35 13.87 2.34 -3.71
C SER A 35 14.27 2.62 -2.25
N PRO A 36 13.38 3.14 -1.37
CA PRO A 36 13.73 3.30 0.04
C PRO A 36 13.67 1.96 0.78
N LEU A 37 14.44 1.84 1.86
CA LEU A 37 14.51 0.62 2.70
C LEU A 37 13.13 0.10 3.11
N TYR A 38 12.21 1.00 3.47
CA TYR A 38 10.85 0.63 3.83
C TYR A 38 10.13 -0.12 2.68
N GLY A 39 10.18 0.42 1.46
CA GLY A 39 9.61 -0.22 0.28
C GLY A 39 10.20 -1.60 0.03
N ASN A 40 11.54 -1.74 0.12
CA ASN A 40 12.25 -3.01 -0.03
C ASN A 40 11.79 -4.05 1.01
N THR A 41 11.61 -3.66 2.27
CA THR A 41 11.13 -4.60 3.30
C THR A 41 9.71 -5.08 3.05
N LYS A 42 8.83 -4.20 2.53
CA LYS A 42 7.46 -4.56 2.16
C LYS A 42 7.44 -5.45 0.92
N GLN A 43 8.24 -5.13 -0.11
CA GLN A 43 8.39 -5.96 -1.31
C GLN A 43 8.90 -7.37 -0.95
N LEU A 44 9.84 -7.49 -0.02
CA LEU A 44 10.29 -8.81 0.46
C LEU A 44 9.14 -9.58 1.12
N GLY A 45 8.29 -8.92 1.92
CA GLY A 45 7.09 -9.52 2.50
C GLY A 45 6.12 -10.05 1.44
N GLU A 46 5.94 -9.32 0.32
CA GLU A 46 5.13 -9.77 -0.82
C GLU A 46 5.72 -11.02 -1.47
N ARG A 47 7.04 -11.04 -1.69
CA ARG A 47 7.75 -12.21 -2.27
C ARG A 47 7.63 -13.44 -1.36
N LEU A 48 7.80 -13.26 -0.05
CA LEU A 48 7.64 -14.34 0.93
C LEU A 48 6.20 -14.87 0.96
N THR A 49 5.20 -14.00 0.84
CA THR A 49 3.79 -14.38 0.78
C THR A 49 3.48 -15.16 -0.50
N SER A 50 4.03 -14.71 -1.62
CA SER A 50 3.90 -15.41 -2.91
C SER A 50 4.55 -16.79 -2.87
N TRP A 51 5.77 -16.89 -2.31
CA TRP A 51 6.44 -18.17 -2.07
C TRP A 51 5.59 -19.11 -1.20
N ALA A 52 5.01 -18.58 -0.12
CA ALA A 52 4.15 -19.37 0.77
C ALA A 52 2.94 -19.95 0.03
N GLY A 53 2.30 -19.18 -0.84
CA GLY A 53 1.16 -19.64 -1.64
C GLY A 53 1.49 -20.81 -2.55
N PHE A 54 2.74 -20.93 -3.02
CA PHE A 54 3.19 -22.08 -3.80
C PHE A 54 3.52 -23.31 -2.96
N HIS A 55 4.12 -23.11 -1.79
CA HIS A 55 4.76 -24.19 -1.04
C HIS A 55 3.92 -24.69 0.14
N ILE A 56 2.99 -23.89 0.65
CA ILE A 56 2.13 -24.23 1.79
C ILE A 56 0.72 -24.47 1.28
N LYS A 57 0.43 -25.69 0.84
CA LYS A 57 -0.83 -26.04 0.17
C LYS A 57 -2.06 -25.97 1.09
N GLU A 58 -1.87 -26.11 2.39
CA GLU A 58 -2.93 -26.06 3.39
C GLU A 58 -3.39 -24.62 3.71
N THR A 59 -2.61 -23.62 3.30
CA THR A 59 -2.88 -22.20 3.57
C THR A 59 -3.05 -21.43 2.28
N LYS A 60 -4.21 -20.84 2.07
CA LYS A 60 -4.39 -19.83 1.04
C LYS A 60 -3.65 -18.57 1.45
N SER A 61 -2.91 -17.96 0.53
CA SER A 61 -2.20 -16.72 0.84
C SER A 61 -2.41 -15.67 -0.24
N ALA A 62 -2.36 -14.40 0.15
CA ALA A 62 -2.36 -13.27 -0.77
C ALA A 62 -1.72 -12.04 -0.13
N THR A 63 -1.27 -11.13 -0.97
CA THR A 63 -0.88 -9.78 -0.58
C THR A 63 -1.94 -8.79 -1.05
N ILE A 64 -2.24 -7.78 -0.22
CA ILE A 64 -3.07 -6.65 -0.60
C ILE A 64 -2.21 -5.40 -0.58
N ARG A 65 -2.04 -4.77 -1.74
CA ARG A 65 -1.21 -3.58 -1.94
C ARG A 65 -2.10 -2.39 -2.23
N PHE A 66 -1.97 -1.32 -1.44
CA PHE A 66 -2.69 -0.07 -1.64
C PHE A 66 -1.82 1.14 -1.26
N GLY A 67 -2.25 2.34 -1.65
CA GLY A 67 -1.56 3.60 -1.35
C GLY A 67 -1.97 4.20 -0.01
N ASN A 68 -2.24 5.52 0.03
CA ASN A 68 -2.54 6.21 1.28
C ASN A 68 -4.00 6.02 1.69
N VAL A 69 -4.22 5.70 2.95
CA VAL A 69 -5.57 5.60 3.54
C VAL A 69 -5.90 6.92 4.23
N ILE A 70 -7.05 7.51 3.92
CA ILE A 70 -7.40 8.88 4.31
C ILE A 70 -7.53 9.03 5.82
N GLU A 71 -8.24 8.14 6.50
CA GLU A 71 -8.61 8.25 7.92
C GLU A 71 -7.60 7.58 8.87
N THR A 72 -6.31 7.51 8.49
CA THR A 72 -5.25 6.92 9.34
C THR A 72 -4.47 7.98 10.10
N ARG A 73 -3.86 7.60 11.21
CA ARG A 73 -2.98 8.49 12.00
C ARG A 73 -1.75 8.89 11.21
N GLY A 74 -1.32 10.15 11.36
CA GLY A 74 -0.12 10.69 10.71
C GLY A 74 -0.28 10.96 9.21
N ASN A 75 -1.50 10.89 8.67
CA ASN A 75 -1.75 11.26 7.30
C ASN A 75 -1.69 12.78 7.09
N VAL A 76 -1.60 13.21 5.84
CA VAL A 76 -1.47 14.62 5.48
C VAL A 76 -2.68 15.46 5.92
N PHE A 77 -3.88 14.89 5.94
CA PHE A 77 -5.10 15.59 6.35
C PHE A 77 -5.11 15.89 7.85
N GLU A 78 -4.58 14.99 8.68
CA GLU A 78 -4.43 15.22 10.12
C GLU A 78 -3.47 16.38 10.38
N ILE A 79 -2.33 16.41 9.68
CA ILE A 79 -1.37 17.51 9.76
C ILE A 79 -2.01 18.84 9.36
N TRP A 80 -2.72 18.86 8.22
CA TRP A 80 -3.39 20.07 7.74
C TRP A 80 -4.50 20.54 8.68
N ASN A 81 -5.26 19.63 9.29
CA ASN A 81 -6.27 19.99 10.27
C ASN A 81 -5.65 20.66 11.51
N GLU A 82 -4.52 20.16 11.99
CA GLU A 82 -3.79 20.80 13.10
C GLU A 82 -3.22 22.16 12.71
N GLU A 83 -2.69 22.30 11.50
CA GLU A 83 -2.21 23.59 10.99
C GLU A 83 -3.35 24.63 10.90
N LEU A 84 -4.53 24.23 10.43
CA LEU A 84 -5.71 25.11 10.37
C LEU A 84 -6.19 25.55 11.76
N LYS A 85 -6.24 24.64 12.74
CA LYS A 85 -6.61 25.00 14.14
C LYS A 85 -5.71 26.10 14.71
N HIS A 86 -4.44 26.15 14.26
CA HIS A 86 -3.48 27.16 14.67
C HIS A 86 -3.36 28.34 13.69
N ASN A 87 -4.30 28.51 12.76
CA ASN A 87 -4.29 29.54 11.71
C ASN A 87 -3.01 29.55 10.85
N LYS A 88 -2.36 28.40 10.68
CA LYS A 88 -1.15 28.23 9.85
C LYS A 88 -1.51 27.90 8.40
N PRO A 89 -0.66 28.25 7.41
CA PRO A 89 -0.81 27.77 6.04
C PRO A 89 -0.58 26.26 5.98
N LEU A 90 -1.26 25.57 5.06
CA LEU A 90 -1.08 24.13 4.87
C LEU A 90 0.32 23.83 4.33
N SER A 91 1.04 22.93 5.00
CA SER A 91 2.35 22.47 4.55
C SER A 91 2.23 21.52 3.37
N ILE A 92 2.89 21.85 2.26
CA ILE A 92 2.93 21.05 1.04
C ILE A 92 4.39 20.72 0.74
N THR A 93 4.74 19.44 0.62
CA THR A 93 6.11 19.03 0.29
C THR A 93 6.49 19.45 -1.13
N GLU A 94 5.66 19.06 -2.12
CA GLU A 94 5.81 19.43 -3.52
C GLU A 94 4.41 19.51 -4.15
N PRO A 95 4.03 20.66 -4.77
CA PRO A 95 2.69 20.86 -5.32
C PRO A 95 2.26 19.82 -6.37
N LEU A 96 3.21 19.38 -7.20
CA LEU A 96 2.96 18.41 -8.28
C LEU A 96 3.06 16.95 -7.82
N MET A 97 3.40 16.72 -6.55
CA MET A 97 3.45 15.38 -5.97
C MET A 97 2.09 14.70 -6.08
N LYS A 98 2.08 13.48 -6.63
CA LYS A 98 0.87 12.67 -6.80
C LYS A 98 0.85 11.50 -5.83
N ARG A 99 -0.32 11.24 -5.24
CA ARG A 99 -0.54 10.12 -4.33
C ARG A 99 -1.87 9.45 -4.63
N TYR A 100 -1.88 8.13 -4.48
CA TYR A 100 -3.11 7.34 -4.47
C TYR A 100 -3.77 7.43 -3.10
N PHE A 101 -5.08 7.66 -3.09
CA PHE A 101 -5.88 7.71 -1.88
C PHE A 101 -7.08 6.78 -1.95
N ILE A 102 -7.42 6.20 -0.80
CA ILE A 102 -8.58 5.34 -0.61
C ILE A 102 -9.12 5.56 0.79
N HIS A 103 -10.44 5.41 0.99
CA HIS A 103 -11.05 5.49 2.30
C HIS A 103 -10.85 4.21 3.11
N SER A 104 -10.79 4.34 4.44
CA SER A 104 -10.54 3.20 5.34
C SER A 104 -11.61 2.11 5.24
N ASN A 105 -12.90 2.48 5.10
CA ASN A 105 -13.99 1.54 4.89
C ASN A 105 -13.85 0.76 3.58
N GLU A 106 -13.45 1.43 2.49
CA GLU A 106 -13.20 0.78 1.19
C GLU A 106 -12.04 -0.22 1.27
N VAL A 107 -10.97 0.14 2.01
CA VAL A 107 -9.84 -0.78 2.26
C VAL A 107 -10.29 -2.00 3.03
N VAL A 108 -11.05 -1.82 4.11
CA VAL A 108 -11.54 -2.94 4.93
C VAL A 108 -12.42 -3.88 4.10
N GLU A 109 -13.37 -3.33 3.36
CA GLU A 109 -14.22 -4.11 2.45
C GLU A 109 -13.40 -4.85 1.39
N PHE A 110 -12.41 -4.17 0.80
CA PHE A 110 -11.52 -4.77 -0.19
C PHE A 110 -10.72 -5.92 0.40
N ILE A 111 -10.15 -5.77 1.61
CA ILE A 111 -9.43 -6.82 2.32
C ILE A 111 -10.34 -8.03 2.54
N LEU A 112 -11.54 -7.83 3.08
CA LEU A 112 -12.50 -8.93 3.33
C LEU A 112 -12.86 -9.67 2.03
N ASN A 113 -13.15 -8.94 0.95
CA ASN A 113 -13.43 -9.54 -0.35
C ASN A 113 -12.22 -10.33 -0.90
N CYS A 114 -11.01 -9.82 -0.74
CA CYS A 114 -9.80 -10.51 -1.17
C CYS A 114 -9.53 -11.78 -0.35
N THR A 115 -9.91 -11.84 0.93
CA THR A 115 -9.77 -13.09 1.72
C THR A 115 -10.56 -14.25 1.15
N ILE A 116 -11.71 -13.96 0.52
CA ILE A 116 -12.58 -14.97 -0.09
C ILE A 116 -11.95 -15.56 -1.35
N ILE A 117 -11.30 -14.71 -2.17
CA ILE A 117 -10.75 -15.09 -3.48
C ILE A 117 -9.25 -15.40 -3.46
N ALA A 118 -8.58 -15.17 -2.35
CA ALA A 118 -7.16 -15.50 -2.17
C ALA A 118 -6.91 -16.99 -2.39
N ASN A 119 -5.76 -17.31 -3.00
CA ASN A 119 -5.44 -18.69 -3.32
C ASN A 119 -3.92 -18.98 -3.19
N MET A 120 -3.12 -18.54 -4.16
CA MET A 120 -1.74 -19.02 -4.35
C MET A 120 -0.67 -17.93 -4.12
N GLY A 121 -0.95 -16.87 -3.39
CA GLY A 121 -0.01 -15.77 -3.15
C GLY A 121 -0.08 -14.64 -4.17
N GLU A 122 -1.27 -14.40 -4.73
CA GLU A 122 -1.55 -13.29 -5.62
C GLU A 122 -1.36 -11.95 -4.90
N ILE A 123 -1.07 -10.89 -5.67
CA ILE A 123 -1.13 -9.52 -5.19
C ILE A 123 -2.39 -8.87 -5.73
N PHE A 124 -3.28 -8.46 -4.84
CA PHE A 124 -4.49 -7.72 -5.15
C PHE A 124 -4.27 -6.23 -4.92
N ILE A 125 -4.65 -5.40 -5.89
CA ILE A 125 -4.42 -3.96 -5.87
C ILE A 125 -5.75 -3.28 -6.23
N PRO A 126 -6.39 -2.54 -5.30
CA PRO A 126 -7.63 -1.83 -5.60
C PRO A 126 -7.39 -0.71 -6.61
N LYS A 127 -8.39 -0.39 -7.40
CA LYS A 127 -8.39 0.88 -8.15
C LYS A 127 -8.55 2.02 -7.15
N MET A 128 -7.65 2.99 -7.23
CA MET A 128 -7.59 4.12 -6.33
C MET A 128 -7.57 5.44 -7.10
N GLY A 129 -8.11 6.49 -6.50
CA GLY A 129 -7.99 7.84 -7.02
C GLY A 129 -6.55 8.37 -6.91
N LEU A 130 -6.05 8.95 -8.00
CA LEU A 130 -4.74 9.61 -8.04
C LEU A 130 -4.94 11.12 -8.00
N PHE A 131 -4.37 11.79 -7.00
CA PHE A 131 -4.54 13.23 -6.79
C PHE A 131 -3.18 13.91 -6.62
N THR A 132 -3.08 15.16 -7.07
CA THR A 132 -1.95 16.00 -6.68
C THR A 132 -2.18 16.53 -5.25
N ILE A 133 -1.09 16.69 -4.50
CA ILE A 133 -1.17 17.23 -3.13
C ILE A 133 -1.74 18.65 -3.15
N LYS A 134 -1.40 19.45 -4.18
CA LYS A 134 -1.93 20.80 -4.36
C LYS A 134 -3.45 20.82 -4.59
N GLU A 135 -4.00 19.91 -5.40
CA GLU A 135 -5.45 19.81 -5.64
C GLU A 135 -6.20 19.50 -4.33
N LEU A 136 -5.68 18.58 -3.53
CA LEU A 136 -6.27 18.24 -2.23
C LEU A 136 -6.19 19.41 -1.25
N ALA A 137 -5.02 20.03 -1.13
CA ALA A 137 -4.83 21.19 -0.25
C ALA A 137 -5.75 22.36 -0.64
N ASN A 138 -5.93 22.63 -1.95
CA ASN A 138 -6.81 23.68 -2.47
C ASN A 138 -8.29 23.49 -2.11
N LYS A 139 -8.74 22.26 -1.86
CA LYS A 139 -10.11 21.98 -1.40
C LYS A 139 -10.31 22.38 0.06
N ILE A 140 -9.23 22.49 0.83
CA ILE A 140 -9.26 22.76 2.27
C ILE A 140 -8.92 24.24 2.55
N SER A 141 -7.84 24.76 1.97
CA SER A 141 -7.38 26.14 2.15
C SER A 141 -6.66 26.63 0.89
N LYS A 142 -6.66 27.96 0.68
CA LYS A 142 -5.86 28.60 -0.38
C LYS A 142 -4.48 29.07 0.12
N LYS A 143 -4.23 29.02 1.44
CA LYS A 143 -2.95 29.41 2.05
C LYS A 143 -2.06 28.19 2.19
N HIS A 144 -0.97 28.14 1.42
CA HIS A 144 -0.02 27.05 1.40
C HIS A 144 1.40 27.52 1.70
N LYS A 145 2.19 26.65 2.31
CA LYS A 145 3.64 26.79 2.51
C LYS A 145 4.32 25.57 1.90
N ILE A 146 5.17 25.79 0.90
CA ILE A 146 6.00 24.72 0.32
C ILE A 146 7.16 24.45 1.26
N ILE A 147 7.33 23.19 1.69
CA ILE A 147 8.37 22.77 2.63
C ILE A 147 9.46 21.91 1.99
N GLY A 148 9.33 21.56 0.71
CA GLY A 148 10.27 20.73 -0.03
C GLY A 148 10.08 19.23 0.18
N LEU A 149 10.67 18.44 -0.74
CA LEU A 149 10.66 16.98 -0.68
C LEU A 149 11.53 16.47 0.48
N ARG A 150 11.07 15.41 1.14
CA ARG A 150 11.89 14.68 2.11
C ARG A 150 12.83 13.72 1.37
N GLN A 151 13.94 13.39 1.99
CA GLN A 151 14.87 12.42 1.43
C GLN A 151 14.17 11.07 1.18
N GLY A 152 14.25 10.58 -0.06
CA GLY A 152 13.62 9.31 -0.47
C GLY A 152 12.16 9.41 -0.87
N GLU A 153 11.52 10.60 -0.81
CA GLU A 153 10.18 10.80 -1.36
C GLU A 153 10.22 10.89 -2.89
N LYS A 154 9.29 10.20 -3.55
CA LYS A 154 9.09 10.28 -5.00
C LYS A 154 8.00 11.30 -5.32
N LEU A 155 8.10 11.94 -6.49
CA LEU A 155 7.02 12.80 -7.00
C LEU A 155 5.73 12.03 -7.21
N GLN A 156 5.82 10.78 -7.65
CA GLN A 156 4.68 9.89 -7.81
C GLN A 156 5.06 8.48 -7.37
N GLU A 157 4.25 7.90 -6.49
CA GLU A 157 4.29 6.48 -6.19
C GLU A 157 3.51 5.70 -7.25
N LYS A 158 3.90 4.44 -7.47
CA LYS A 158 3.23 3.54 -8.41
C LYS A 158 2.54 2.40 -7.65
N LEU A 159 1.37 1.98 -8.13
CA LEU A 159 0.71 0.77 -7.61
C LEU A 159 1.23 -0.51 -8.27
N LEU A 160 1.78 -0.37 -9.47
CA LEU A 160 2.40 -1.44 -10.28
C LEU A 160 3.78 -0.98 -10.74
N SER A 161 4.78 -1.87 -10.73
CA SER A 161 6.05 -1.62 -11.43
C SER A 161 5.86 -1.75 -12.94
N ALA A 162 6.86 -1.32 -13.73
CA ALA A 162 6.80 -1.47 -15.19
C ALA A 162 6.67 -2.94 -15.63
N GLU A 163 7.34 -3.86 -14.91
CA GLU A 163 7.26 -5.30 -15.19
C GLU A 163 5.89 -5.86 -14.76
N GLU A 164 5.35 -5.41 -13.64
CA GLU A 164 4.04 -5.82 -13.16
C GLU A 164 2.91 -5.34 -14.06
N GLU A 165 3.02 -4.16 -14.69
CA GLU A 165 2.04 -3.66 -15.66
C GLU A 165 1.85 -4.61 -16.86
N LEU A 166 2.91 -5.34 -17.25
CA LEU A 166 2.87 -6.29 -18.36
C LEU A 166 2.11 -7.58 -18.05
N ILE A 167 2.05 -7.96 -16.78
CA ILE A 167 1.49 -9.26 -16.34
C ILE A 167 0.25 -9.12 -15.47
N ALA A 168 -0.07 -7.91 -15.02
CA ALA A 168 -1.23 -7.66 -14.17
C ALA A 168 -2.54 -7.86 -14.94
N VAL A 169 -3.41 -8.68 -14.38
CA VAL A 169 -4.76 -8.89 -14.93
C VAL A 169 -5.69 -7.82 -14.37
N LYS A 170 -6.23 -7.00 -15.26
CA LYS A 170 -7.22 -5.98 -14.90
C LYS A 170 -8.59 -6.60 -14.70
N LYS A 171 -9.17 -6.44 -13.52
CA LYS A 171 -10.58 -6.76 -13.21
C LYS A 171 -11.38 -5.45 -13.04
N SER A 172 -12.70 -5.55 -12.79
CA SER A 172 -13.60 -4.38 -12.73
C SER A 172 -13.09 -3.31 -11.75
N ASN A 173 -12.74 -3.70 -10.52
CA ASN A 173 -12.35 -2.81 -9.42
C ASN A 173 -10.91 -3.00 -8.90
N MET A 174 -10.09 -3.84 -9.54
CA MET A 174 -8.74 -4.14 -9.09
C MET A 174 -7.81 -4.59 -10.21
N TRP A 175 -6.50 -4.62 -9.91
CA TRP A 175 -5.51 -5.41 -10.63
C TRP A 175 -5.11 -6.62 -9.79
N VAL A 176 -4.81 -7.71 -10.48
CA VAL A 176 -4.33 -8.95 -9.86
C VAL A 176 -3.01 -9.34 -10.51
N ILE A 177 -1.96 -9.42 -9.73
CA ILE A 177 -0.68 -9.99 -10.15
C ILE A 177 -0.66 -11.44 -9.66
N LYS A 178 -0.51 -12.37 -10.60
CA LYS A 178 -0.31 -13.78 -10.27
C LYS A 178 1.10 -13.95 -9.70
N PRO A 179 1.30 -14.89 -8.76
CA PRO A 179 2.61 -15.15 -8.22
C PRO A 179 3.58 -15.56 -9.34
N PHE A 180 4.82 -15.12 -9.22
CA PHE A 180 5.90 -15.59 -10.10
C PHE A 180 6.16 -17.07 -9.83
N LYS A 181 6.21 -17.85 -10.89
CA LYS A 181 6.61 -19.27 -10.82
C LYS A 181 8.09 -19.40 -10.57
#